data_8638282a70d0c0aba751330b6ee73687
#
_entry.id   8638282a70d0c0aba751330b6ee73687
#
_cell.length_a   1.000
_cell.length_b   1.000
_cell.length_c   1.000
_cell.angle_alpha   90.00
_cell.angle_beta   90.00
_cell.angle_gamma   90.00
#
_symmetry.space_group_name_H-M   'P 1'
#
loop_
_entity.id
_entity.type
_entity.pdbx_description
1 polymer ?
#
loop_
_entity_poly.entity_id
_entity_poly.type
_entity_poly.pdbx_seq_one_letter_code
_entity_poly.pdbx_strand_id
1 'polypeptide(L)'
;LPTVLTQSEVRALLLAMPVHLRLLAQLMYGSGLRLMEVMRLCVQDIDFNYLCLMVWNGKGGKHRRVTLASELIPALREQIAYVQRFYMTDCLNDAYAGVALPTALARKYPAASKELGWHYLFPASHLSRDPVDGALRRHHLDPTTLQKAVRATARQLQLGKPVTCHTL
;
A
#
# COMPACT_ATOMS: atom_id res chain seq x y z
N LEU A 1 19.70 -10.29 -18.01
CA LEU A 1 18.36 -10.84 -18.20
C LEU A 1 17.54 -10.57 -16.94
N PRO A 2 16.26 -10.22 -17.07
CA PRO A 2 15.41 -10.03 -15.90
C PRO A 2 15.24 -11.35 -15.13
N THR A 3 15.21 -11.25 -13.82
CA THR A 3 14.96 -12.41 -12.94
C THR A 3 13.48 -12.80 -13.05
N VAL A 4 13.25 -14.07 -13.31
CA VAL A 4 11.89 -14.66 -13.35
C VAL A 4 11.78 -15.72 -12.28
N LEU A 5 10.73 -15.62 -11.46
CA LEU A 5 10.39 -16.63 -10.47
C LEU A 5 9.34 -17.60 -11.03
N THR A 6 9.47 -18.87 -10.66
CA THR A 6 8.41 -19.84 -10.95
C THR A 6 7.21 -19.60 -10.03
N GLN A 7 6.06 -20.16 -10.38
CA GLN A 7 4.88 -20.06 -9.51
C GLN A 7 5.11 -20.65 -8.14
N SER A 8 5.85 -21.77 -8.06
CA SER A 8 6.19 -22.38 -6.76
C SER A 8 7.12 -21.52 -5.92
N GLU A 9 8.09 -20.86 -6.55
CA GLU A 9 8.97 -19.89 -5.87
C GLU A 9 8.20 -18.69 -5.35
N VAL A 10 7.30 -18.12 -6.15
CA VAL A 10 6.43 -17.01 -5.73
C VAL A 10 5.56 -17.43 -4.55
N ARG A 11 4.92 -18.58 -4.63
CA ARG A 11 4.09 -19.11 -3.54
C ARG A 11 4.89 -19.28 -2.25
N ALA A 12 6.08 -19.87 -2.34
CA ALA A 12 6.95 -20.04 -1.19
C ALA A 12 7.38 -18.70 -0.60
N LEU A 13 7.72 -17.72 -1.45
CA LEU A 13 8.10 -16.37 -1.04
C LEU A 13 6.95 -15.68 -0.30
N LEU A 14 5.74 -15.69 -0.86
CA LEU A 14 4.57 -15.05 -0.25
C LEU A 14 4.22 -15.69 1.10
N LEU A 15 4.27 -17.01 1.21
CA LEU A 15 3.99 -17.71 2.46
C LEU A 15 5.04 -17.44 3.55
N ALA A 16 6.29 -17.26 3.17
CA ALA A 16 7.39 -17.00 4.09
C ALA A 16 7.55 -15.52 4.47
N MET A 17 6.88 -14.62 3.77
CA MET A 17 6.88 -13.18 4.08
C MET A 17 6.36 -12.93 5.50
N PRO A 18 6.88 -11.91 6.21
CA PRO A 18 6.25 -11.45 7.45
C PRO A 18 4.77 -11.19 7.24
N VAL A 19 3.93 -11.63 8.17
CA VAL A 19 2.46 -11.61 8.02
C VAL A 19 1.94 -10.20 7.70
N HIS A 20 2.46 -9.19 8.39
CA HIS A 20 2.04 -7.80 8.20
C HIS A 20 2.46 -7.16 6.86
N LEU A 21 3.39 -7.81 6.12
CA LEU A 21 3.85 -7.34 4.80
C LEU A 21 3.39 -8.23 3.66
N ARG A 22 2.84 -9.40 3.97
CA ARG A 22 2.42 -10.38 2.98
C ARG A 22 1.38 -9.84 2.01
N LEU A 23 0.38 -9.12 2.51
CA LEU A 23 -0.69 -8.58 1.69
C LEU A 23 -0.17 -7.60 0.62
N LEU A 24 0.84 -6.78 0.95
CA LEU A 24 1.46 -5.89 -0.04
C LEU A 24 2.08 -6.70 -1.19
N ALA A 25 2.85 -7.72 -0.86
CA ALA A 25 3.47 -8.57 -1.87
C ALA A 25 2.43 -9.35 -2.69
N GLN A 26 1.37 -9.83 -2.06
CA GLN A 26 0.25 -10.50 -2.73
C GLN A 26 -0.47 -9.57 -3.72
N LEU A 27 -0.66 -8.31 -3.37
CA LEU A 27 -1.27 -7.32 -4.27
C LEU A 27 -0.34 -6.99 -5.44
N MET A 28 0.97 -6.88 -5.21
CA MET A 28 1.92 -6.65 -6.29
C MET A 28 1.90 -7.81 -7.30
N TYR A 29 1.96 -9.03 -6.82
CA TYR A 29 1.94 -10.20 -7.68
C TYR A 29 0.57 -10.42 -8.36
N GLY A 30 -0.50 -10.41 -7.57
CA GLY A 30 -1.84 -10.76 -8.04
C GLY A 30 -2.51 -9.70 -8.92
N SER A 31 -2.22 -8.42 -8.66
CA SER A 31 -2.83 -7.29 -9.39
C SER A 31 -1.84 -6.56 -10.30
N GLY A 32 -0.59 -7.00 -10.35
CA GLY A 32 0.43 -6.38 -11.19
C GLY A 32 0.79 -4.95 -10.76
N LEU A 33 0.76 -4.65 -9.48
CA LEU A 33 1.08 -3.33 -8.96
C LEU A 33 2.59 -3.13 -8.83
N ARG A 34 3.04 -1.93 -9.19
CA ARG A 34 4.39 -1.49 -8.87
C ARG A 34 4.51 -1.14 -7.39
N LEU A 35 5.73 -1.15 -6.85
CA LEU A 35 5.98 -0.87 -5.43
C LEU A 35 5.30 0.41 -4.95
N MET A 36 5.52 1.53 -5.63
CA MET A 36 4.93 2.80 -5.21
C MET A 36 3.42 2.86 -5.45
N GLU A 37 2.89 2.08 -6.36
CA GLU A 37 1.44 1.99 -6.57
C GLU A 37 0.77 1.31 -5.38
N VAL A 38 1.32 0.21 -4.87
CA VAL A 38 0.79 -0.44 -3.67
C VAL A 38 0.96 0.45 -2.42
N MET A 39 2.08 1.16 -2.30
CA MET A 39 2.31 2.09 -1.19
C MET A 39 1.28 3.23 -1.15
N ARG A 40 0.85 3.69 -2.32
CA ARG A 40 -0.08 4.83 -2.46
C ARG A 40 -1.55 4.46 -2.49
N LEU A 41 -1.89 3.16 -2.40
CA LEU A 41 -3.29 2.75 -2.32
C LEU A 41 -3.98 3.40 -1.13
N CYS A 42 -5.15 3.98 -1.40
CA CYS A 42 -6.06 4.49 -0.39
C CYS A 42 -7.21 3.50 -0.15
N VAL A 43 -7.86 3.61 1.00
CA VAL A 43 -8.98 2.75 1.35
C VAL A 43 -10.06 2.75 0.25
N GLN A 44 -10.39 3.93 -0.28
CA GLN A 44 -11.44 4.08 -1.32
C GLN A 44 -11.06 3.52 -2.70
N ASP A 45 -9.78 3.19 -2.93
CA ASP A 45 -9.33 2.63 -4.20
C ASP A 45 -9.75 1.17 -4.39
N ILE A 46 -10.25 0.54 -3.34
CA ILE A 46 -10.70 -0.85 -3.37
C ILE A 46 -12.18 -0.90 -3.66
N ASP A 47 -12.54 -1.58 -4.75
CA ASP A 47 -13.93 -1.89 -5.09
C ASP A 47 -14.20 -3.38 -4.86
N PHE A 48 -14.86 -3.69 -3.76
CA PHE A 48 -15.20 -5.06 -3.40
C PHE A 48 -16.35 -5.64 -4.24
N ASN A 49 -17.18 -4.78 -4.83
CA ASN A 49 -18.30 -5.23 -5.65
C ASN A 49 -17.83 -5.68 -7.03
N TYR A 50 -16.96 -4.90 -7.66
CA TYR A 50 -16.41 -5.20 -8.99
C TYR A 50 -15.08 -5.95 -8.93
N LEU A 51 -14.56 -6.24 -7.74
CA LEU A 51 -13.27 -6.93 -7.54
C LEU A 51 -12.14 -6.27 -8.32
N CYS A 52 -11.97 -4.98 -8.10
CA CYS A 52 -10.91 -4.22 -8.75
C CYS A 52 -10.29 -3.20 -7.79
N LEU A 53 -9.08 -2.75 -8.17
CA LEU A 53 -8.37 -1.66 -7.53
C LEU A 53 -8.23 -0.52 -8.52
N MET A 54 -8.42 0.71 -8.05
CA MET A 54 -8.10 1.89 -8.85
C MET A 54 -6.65 2.28 -8.60
N VAL A 55 -5.86 2.34 -9.67
CA VAL A 55 -4.47 2.76 -9.62
C VAL A 55 -4.33 4.14 -10.24
N TRP A 56 -3.92 5.08 -9.41
CA TRP A 56 -3.70 6.46 -9.82
C TRP A 56 -2.26 6.62 -10.29
N ASN A 57 -2.07 6.94 -11.57
CA ASN A 57 -0.75 7.13 -12.13
C ASN A 57 -0.37 8.61 -12.06
N GLY A 58 0.62 8.96 -11.21
CA GLY A 58 1.05 10.34 -10.99
C GLY A 58 1.72 11.03 -12.20
N LYS A 59 2.13 10.28 -13.22
CA LYS A 59 2.69 10.81 -14.46
C LYS A 59 1.69 10.68 -15.60
N GLY A 60 1.14 11.82 -16.05
CA GLY A 60 0.28 11.88 -17.23
C GLY A 60 -1.21 11.65 -16.97
N GLY A 61 -1.65 11.61 -15.72
CA GLY A 61 -3.08 11.59 -15.36
C GLY A 61 -3.86 10.36 -15.82
N LYS A 62 -3.19 9.30 -16.25
CA LYS A 62 -3.86 8.06 -16.65
C LYS A 62 -4.10 7.19 -15.41
N HIS A 63 -5.37 6.94 -15.15
CA HIS A 63 -5.81 6.00 -14.13
C HIS A 63 -6.08 4.65 -14.80
N ARG A 64 -5.85 3.57 -14.07
CA ARG A 64 -6.21 2.24 -14.54
C ARG A 64 -6.89 1.44 -13.44
N ARG A 65 -7.77 0.55 -13.85
CA ARG A 65 -8.33 -0.48 -12.97
C ARG A 65 -7.55 -1.77 -13.15
N VAL A 66 -7.26 -2.44 -12.05
CA VAL A 66 -6.64 -3.75 -12.05
C VAL A 66 -7.51 -4.73 -11.28
N THR A 67 -7.44 -5.99 -11.67
CA THR A 67 -8.22 -7.05 -11.04
C THR A 67 -7.73 -7.32 -9.62
N LEU A 68 -8.68 -7.51 -8.70
CA LEU A 68 -8.45 -7.95 -7.33
C LEU A 68 -8.84 -9.41 -7.20
N ALA A 69 -7.92 -10.24 -6.68
CA ALA A 69 -8.23 -11.63 -6.37
C ALA A 69 -9.18 -11.71 -5.16
N SER A 70 -10.27 -12.45 -5.32
CA SER A 70 -11.29 -12.59 -4.26
C SER A 70 -10.74 -13.21 -2.98
N GLU A 71 -9.70 -14.03 -3.08
CA GLU A 71 -9.03 -14.65 -1.93
C GLU A 71 -8.40 -13.61 -0.99
N LEU A 72 -8.10 -12.41 -1.47
CA LEU A 72 -7.51 -11.34 -0.68
C LEU A 72 -8.53 -10.50 0.09
N ILE A 73 -9.82 -10.67 -0.17
CA ILE A 73 -10.87 -9.87 0.47
C ILE A 73 -10.81 -9.93 2.01
N PRO A 74 -10.70 -11.10 2.65
CA PRO A 74 -10.62 -11.15 4.11
C PRO A 74 -9.42 -10.37 4.67
N ALA A 75 -8.24 -10.53 4.08
CA ALA A 75 -7.03 -9.83 4.48
C ALA A 75 -7.15 -8.30 4.25
N LEU A 76 -7.77 -7.89 3.15
CA LEU A 76 -8.03 -6.46 2.88
C LEU A 76 -9.00 -5.85 3.88
N ARG A 77 -10.05 -6.57 4.27
CA ARG A 77 -10.99 -6.09 5.30
C ARG A 77 -10.32 -5.94 6.65
N GLU A 78 -9.47 -6.87 7.04
CA GLU A 78 -8.65 -6.76 8.26
C GLU A 78 -7.69 -5.56 8.19
N GLN A 79 -7.07 -5.34 7.03
CA GLN A 79 -6.18 -4.20 6.83
C GLN A 79 -6.94 -2.87 6.94
N ILE A 80 -8.13 -2.78 6.38
CA ILE A 80 -8.98 -1.58 6.51
C ILE A 80 -9.37 -1.36 7.97
N ALA A 81 -9.69 -2.40 8.71
CA ALA A 81 -9.99 -2.29 10.15
C ALA A 81 -8.76 -1.77 10.94
N TYR A 82 -7.56 -2.20 10.57
CA TYR A 82 -6.31 -1.69 11.12
C TYR A 82 -6.13 -0.19 10.84
N VAL A 83 -6.38 0.24 9.61
CA VAL A 83 -6.35 1.66 9.22
C VAL A 83 -7.39 2.47 9.99
N GLN A 84 -8.60 1.94 10.15
CA GLN A 84 -9.66 2.59 10.92
C GLN A 84 -9.27 2.85 12.37
N ARG A 85 -8.54 1.95 13.00
CA ARG A 85 -8.05 2.16 14.37
C ARG A 85 -7.10 3.35 14.47
N PHE A 86 -6.15 3.48 13.55
CA PHE A 86 -5.31 4.66 13.46
C PHE A 86 -6.13 5.92 13.18
N TYR A 87 -7.02 5.85 12.22
CA TYR A 87 -7.88 6.95 11.82
C TYR A 87 -8.69 7.51 13.00
N MET A 88 -9.33 6.65 13.76
CA MET A 88 -10.13 7.06 14.93
C MET A 88 -9.28 7.76 15.98
N THR A 89 -8.10 7.24 16.28
CA THR A 89 -7.16 7.83 17.23
C THR A 89 -6.61 9.16 16.71
N ASP A 90 -6.21 9.21 15.44
CA ASP A 90 -5.62 10.40 14.83
C ASP A 90 -6.61 11.57 14.81
N CYS A 91 -7.88 11.31 14.49
CA CYS A 91 -8.92 12.33 14.44
C CYS A 91 -9.23 12.95 15.81
N LEU A 92 -8.88 12.28 16.90
CA LEU A 92 -8.99 12.82 18.26
C LEU A 92 -7.86 13.80 18.61
N ASN A 93 -6.79 13.79 17.83
CA ASN A 93 -5.66 14.69 18.02
C ASN A 93 -5.91 15.99 17.25
N ASP A 94 -6.07 17.11 17.97
CA ASP A 94 -6.33 18.42 17.34
C ASP A 94 -5.21 18.89 16.41
N ALA A 95 -3.98 18.41 16.62
CA ALA A 95 -2.85 18.72 15.76
C ALA A 95 -2.83 17.91 14.45
N TYR A 96 -3.63 16.86 14.34
CA TYR A 96 -3.68 16.03 13.14
C TYR A 96 -4.29 16.76 11.95
N ALA A 97 -3.55 16.87 10.88
CA ALA A 97 -3.96 17.59 9.67
C ALA A 97 -4.53 16.68 8.56
N GLY A 98 -4.67 15.38 8.84
CA GLY A 98 -5.10 14.40 7.86
C GLY A 98 -3.97 13.87 7.00
N VAL A 99 -4.30 13.31 5.85
CA VAL A 99 -3.32 12.82 4.87
C VAL A 99 -2.97 13.91 3.87
N ALA A 100 -1.78 13.81 3.27
CA ALA A 100 -1.37 14.72 2.21
C ALA A 100 -2.19 14.45 0.94
N LEU A 101 -2.76 15.49 0.36
CA LEU A 101 -3.49 15.44 -0.90
C LEU A 101 -2.77 16.26 -1.97
N PRO A 102 -2.94 15.94 -3.27
CA PRO A 102 -2.51 16.83 -4.34
C PRO A 102 -3.12 18.23 -4.15
N THR A 103 -2.33 19.28 -4.43
CA THR A 103 -2.71 20.66 -4.13
C THR A 103 -4.07 21.08 -4.71
N ALA A 104 -4.36 20.67 -5.95
CA ALA A 104 -5.64 21.00 -6.59
C ALA A 104 -6.82 20.34 -5.86
N LEU A 105 -6.65 19.09 -5.42
CA LEU A 105 -7.67 18.34 -4.68
C LEU A 105 -7.89 18.91 -3.29
N ALA A 106 -6.81 19.27 -2.60
CA ALA A 106 -6.87 19.89 -1.27
C ALA A 106 -7.60 21.23 -1.30
N ARG A 107 -7.44 22.02 -2.36
CA ARG A 107 -8.18 23.28 -2.55
C ARG A 107 -9.66 23.03 -2.81
N LYS A 108 -9.98 22.07 -3.66
CA LYS A 108 -11.38 21.78 -4.03
C LYS A 108 -12.16 21.11 -2.92
N TYR A 109 -11.51 20.23 -2.16
CA TYR A 109 -12.12 19.43 -1.09
C TYR A 109 -11.27 19.49 0.19
N PRO A 110 -11.33 20.61 0.94
CA PRO A 110 -10.46 20.80 2.12
C PRO A 110 -10.66 19.73 3.21
N ALA A 111 -11.87 19.18 3.33
CA ALA A 111 -12.17 18.16 4.33
C ALA A 111 -11.70 16.77 3.96
N ALA A 112 -11.35 16.52 2.69
CA ALA A 112 -10.99 15.20 2.18
C ALA A 112 -9.76 14.61 2.87
N SER A 113 -8.81 15.45 3.30
CA SER A 113 -7.61 15.00 4.02
C SER A 113 -7.90 14.26 5.33
N LYS A 114 -9.07 14.48 5.92
CA LYS A 114 -9.54 13.83 7.16
C LYS A 114 -10.63 12.81 6.92
N GLU A 115 -10.91 12.44 5.69
CA GLU A 115 -11.85 11.37 5.36
C GLU A 115 -11.13 10.03 5.28
N LEU A 116 -11.74 8.97 5.83
CA LEU A 116 -11.14 7.63 5.86
C LEU A 116 -10.75 7.14 4.45
N GLY A 117 -11.59 7.38 3.46
CA GLY A 117 -11.38 6.91 2.09
C GLY A 117 -10.06 7.37 1.47
N TRP A 118 -9.56 8.54 1.85
CA TRP A 118 -8.29 9.10 1.37
C TRP A 118 -7.07 8.62 2.16
N HIS A 119 -7.28 7.92 3.27
CA HIS A 119 -6.18 7.39 4.07
C HIS A 119 -5.52 6.20 3.37
N TYR A 120 -4.20 6.10 3.53
CA TYR A 120 -3.44 5.01 2.94
C TYR A 120 -3.86 3.66 3.50
N LEU A 121 -3.96 2.67 2.63
CA LEU A 121 -4.25 1.29 3.01
C LEU A 121 -3.10 0.68 3.83
N PHE A 122 -1.87 1.09 3.56
CA PHE A 122 -0.68 0.65 4.28
C PHE A 122 0.00 1.86 4.93
N PRO A 123 -0.49 2.30 6.09
CA PRO A 123 0.02 3.48 6.76
C PRO A 123 1.32 3.20 7.49
N ALA A 124 2.11 4.26 7.68
CA ALA A 124 3.23 4.25 8.63
C ALA A 124 2.70 4.05 10.07
N SER A 125 3.53 3.45 10.93
CA SER A 125 3.16 3.17 12.32
C SER A 125 3.13 4.42 13.22
N HIS A 126 3.74 5.52 12.77
CA HIS A 126 3.82 6.79 13.52
C HIS A 126 3.39 7.96 12.65
N LEU A 127 2.81 8.97 13.32
CA LEU A 127 2.59 10.27 12.69
C LEU A 127 3.92 10.96 12.43
N SER A 128 3.97 11.76 11.37
CA SER A 128 5.16 12.52 10.99
C SER A 128 4.80 13.91 10.48
N ARG A 129 5.79 14.80 10.51
CA ARG A 129 5.65 16.15 9.94
C ARG A 129 5.85 16.10 8.43
N ASP A 130 4.91 16.70 7.71
CA ASP A 130 5.02 16.85 6.26
C ASP A 130 6.20 17.79 5.94
N PRO A 131 7.16 17.39 5.11
CA PRO A 131 8.30 18.24 4.77
C PRO A 131 7.90 19.49 3.98
N VAL A 132 6.73 19.52 3.36
CA VAL A 132 6.26 20.65 2.56
C VAL A 132 5.69 21.77 3.45
N ASP A 133 4.82 21.45 4.40
CA ASP A 133 4.08 22.42 5.20
C ASP A 133 4.25 22.26 6.72
N GLY A 134 5.00 21.26 7.16
CA GLY A 134 5.21 20.96 8.58
C GLY A 134 4.01 20.37 9.30
N ALA A 135 2.90 20.12 8.62
CA ALA A 135 1.69 19.57 9.21
C ALA A 135 1.86 18.15 9.70
N LEU A 136 1.20 17.80 10.79
CA LEU A 136 1.23 16.44 11.35
C LEU A 136 0.29 15.54 10.57
N ARG A 137 0.84 14.52 9.91
CA ARG A 137 0.12 13.63 9.01
C ARG A 137 0.45 12.16 9.24
N ARG A 138 -0.44 11.29 8.77
CA ARG A 138 -0.20 9.84 8.64
C ARG A 138 0.24 9.54 7.21
N HIS A 139 1.55 9.28 7.03
CA HIS A 139 2.10 8.90 5.72
C HIS A 139 1.93 7.40 5.47
N HIS A 140 2.23 6.95 4.26
CA HIS A 140 2.28 5.51 3.95
C HIS A 140 3.54 4.87 4.52
N LEU A 141 3.52 3.52 4.60
CA LEU A 141 4.68 2.72 4.97
C LEU A 141 5.90 3.08 4.11
N ASP A 142 7.09 3.04 4.69
CA ASP A 142 8.33 3.25 3.94
C ASP A 142 8.51 2.07 2.95
N PRO A 143 8.66 2.34 1.65
CA PRO A 143 8.82 1.28 0.65
C PRO A 143 10.05 0.42 0.88
N THR A 144 11.10 0.94 1.53
CA THR A 144 12.30 0.16 1.87
C THR A 144 11.99 -0.98 2.83
N THR A 145 10.96 -0.85 3.67
CA THR A 145 10.50 -1.92 4.57
C THR A 145 10.08 -3.15 3.78
N LEU A 146 9.29 -2.99 2.74
CA LEU A 146 8.88 -4.10 1.89
C LEU A 146 10.06 -4.64 1.06
N GLN A 147 10.88 -3.78 0.49
CA GLN A 147 12.06 -4.19 -0.27
C GLN A 147 13.01 -5.06 0.54
N LYS A 148 13.30 -4.64 1.78
CA LYS A 148 14.17 -5.41 2.70
C LYS A 148 13.54 -6.76 3.05
N ALA A 149 12.24 -6.79 3.32
CA ALA A 149 11.55 -8.03 3.66
C ALA A 149 11.54 -9.02 2.50
N VAL A 150 11.29 -8.57 1.27
CA VAL A 150 11.32 -9.43 0.08
C VAL A 150 12.72 -10.03 -0.11
N ARG A 151 13.75 -9.22 -0.03
CA ARG A 151 15.14 -9.70 -0.17
C ARG A 151 15.54 -10.68 0.93
N ALA A 152 15.21 -10.37 2.18
CA ALA A 152 15.52 -11.23 3.31
C ALA A 152 14.80 -12.59 3.21
N THR A 153 13.53 -12.57 2.82
CA THR A 153 12.74 -13.81 2.64
C THR A 153 13.30 -14.66 1.50
N ALA A 154 13.69 -14.06 0.38
CA ALA A 154 14.31 -14.75 -0.73
C ALA A 154 15.64 -15.43 -0.34
N ARG A 155 16.46 -14.76 0.47
CA ARG A 155 17.69 -15.33 1.02
C ARG A 155 17.41 -16.49 1.97
N GLN A 156 16.43 -16.35 2.85
CA GLN A 156 16.02 -17.40 3.79
C GLN A 156 15.57 -18.65 3.06
N LEU A 157 14.87 -18.49 1.94
CA LEU A 157 14.42 -19.61 1.09
C LEU A 157 15.51 -20.15 0.16
N GLN A 158 16.67 -19.53 0.14
CA GLN A 158 17.80 -19.95 -0.71
C GLN A 158 17.43 -20.07 -2.19
N LEU A 159 16.66 -19.10 -2.71
CA LEU A 159 16.19 -19.13 -4.10
C LEU A 159 17.32 -19.02 -5.13
N GLY A 160 18.50 -18.54 -4.73
CA GLY A 160 19.67 -18.44 -5.62
C GLY A 160 19.51 -17.42 -6.76
N LYS A 161 18.53 -16.52 -6.65
CA LYS A 161 18.21 -15.50 -7.63
C LYS A 161 18.17 -14.11 -6.98
N PRO A 162 18.54 -13.04 -7.69
CA PRO A 162 18.39 -11.67 -7.19
C PRO A 162 16.90 -11.27 -7.20
N VAL A 163 16.22 -11.45 -6.08
CA VAL A 163 14.78 -11.17 -5.95
C VAL A 163 14.60 -9.76 -5.38
N THR A 164 13.76 -8.97 -6.05
CA THR A 164 13.34 -7.64 -5.62
C THR A 164 11.82 -7.51 -5.72
N CYS A 165 11.26 -6.39 -5.27
CA CYS A 165 9.83 -6.13 -5.46
C CYS A 165 9.42 -6.12 -6.95
N HIS A 166 10.32 -5.75 -7.86
CA HIS A 166 10.05 -5.77 -9.29
C HIS A 166 10.04 -7.17 -9.91
N THR A 167 10.43 -8.17 -9.16
CA THR A 167 10.45 -9.58 -9.59
C THR A 167 9.09 -10.28 -9.37
N LEU A 168 8.22 -9.67 -8.56
CA LEU A 168 6.89 -10.17 -8.25
C LEU A 168 5.86 -9.92 -9.35
#